data_c00b711e726955ea9cfc30ffccd6d0f7
#
_entry.id   c00b711e726955ea9cfc30ffccd6d0f7
#
_cell.length_a   1.000
_cell.length_b   1.000
_cell.length_c   1.000
_cell.angle_alpha   90.00
_cell.angle_beta   90.00
_cell.angle_gamma   90.00
#
_symmetry.space_group_name_H-M   'P 1'
#
loop_
_entity.id
_entity.type
_entity.pdbx_description
1 polymer ?
#
loop_
_entity_poly.entity_id
_entity_poly.type
_entity_poly.pdbx_seq_one_letter_code
_entity_poly.pdbx_strand_id
1 'polypeptide(L)'
;ARDHANDLLGRLIAARDGDERLTDDEVRAQVLVFLLAGHETTSTALTFALHLLGRHPEVQDRVRAEVHAVLGDDRPTAATASRLPETTGALQEAMRLFPSVPMLGRLTVEDDELMGHRVPRGTSVVVVPWTIHRHPEFWSEPLVYDPTRFTAAGARPQPSHRYAWMPFGGGPRACIGQHSSMVEAVLALALILREHHVTAVTATDQPRVGALITLLPTEPVLARVTRILRLLGLVERHRLRRSAANLGRRRTVCH
;
A
#
# COMPACT_ATOMS: atom_id res chain seq x y z
N ALA A 1 0.08 34.56 6.66
CA ALA A 1 -0.02 33.76 5.44
C ALA A 1 0.90 32.55 5.63
N ARG A 2 0.38 31.31 5.55
CA ARG A 2 1.24 30.12 5.51
C ARG A 2 2.02 30.18 4.18
N ASP A 3 3.33 29.94 4.28
CA ASP A 3 4.17 29.85 3.09
C ASP A 3 3.80 28.56 2.33
N HIS A 4 2.95 28.68 1.31
CA HIS A 4 2.49 27.57 0.47
C HIS A 4 3.53 27.11 -0.56
N ALA A 5 4.72 27.71 -0.56
CA ALA A 5 5.76 27.42 -1.55
C ALA A 5 6.22 25.94 -1.57
N ASN A 6 6.00 25.19 -0.49
CA ASN A 6 6.46 23.81 -0.34
C ASN A 6 5.34 22.75 -0.34
N ASP A 7 4.08 23.13 -0.45
CA ASP A 7 2.97 22.17 -0.59
C ASP A 7 2.65 21.89 -2.08
N LEU A 8 1.76 20.91 -2.32
CA LEU A 8 1.39 20.52 -3.68
C LEU A 8 0.77 21.68 -4.47
N LEU A 9 -0.09 22.48 -3.83
CA LEU A 9 -0.73 23.64 -4.47
C LEU A 9 0.31 24.68 -4.90
N GLY A 10 1.25 25.01 -4.01
CA GLY A 10 2.34 25.93 -4.34
C GLY A 10 3.21 25.42 -5.48
N ARG A 11 3.48 24.11 -5.53
CA ARG A 11 4.22 23.48 -6.64
C ARG A 11 3.45 23.54 -7.96
N LEU A 12 2.14 23.32 -7.96
CA LEU A 12 1.29 23.44 -9.16
C LEU A 12 1.28 24.89 -9.68
N ILE A 13 1.11 25.88 -8.78
CA ILE A 13 1.14 27.30 -9.14
C ILE A 13 2.51 27.72 -9.68
N ALA A 14 3.59 27.16 -9.13
CA ALA A 14 4.96 27.45 -9.54
C ALA A 14 5.44 26.66 -10.77
N ALA A 15 4.71 25.61 -11.17
CA ALA A 15 5.10 24.75 -12.30
C ALA A 15 5.22 25.56 -13.59
N ARG A 16 6.27 25.25 -14.38
CA ARG A 16 6.58 25.87 -15.67
C ARG A 16 6.99 24.80 -16.66
N ASP A 17 6.61 25.03 -17.92
CA ASP A 17 7.16 24.33 -19.08
C ASP A 17 7.64 25.40 -20.08
N GLY A 18 8.94 25.69 -20.08
CA GLY A 18 9.48 26.89 -20.71
C GLY A 18 8.86 28.16 -20.12
N ASP A 19 8.24 28.97 -20.95
CA ASP A 19 7.53 30.21 -20.58
C ASP A 19 6.05 29.96 -20.18
N GLU A 20 5.53 28.77 -20.43
CA GLU A 20 4.16 28.41 -20.12
C GLU A 20 3.97 28.10 -18.64
N ARG A 21 2.78 28.39 -18.12
CA ARG A 21 2.34 28.07 -16.76
C ARG A 21 0.89 27.63 -16.77
N LEU A 22 0.51 26.85 -15.75
CA LEU A 22 -0.89 26.51 -15.54
C LEU A 22 -1.71 27.77 -15.24
N THR A 23 -2.85 27.88 -15.88
CA THR A 23 -3.88 28.86 -15.54
C THR A 23 -4.53 28.50 -14.20
N ASP A 24 -5.23 29.46 -13.58
CA ASP A 24 -5.96 29.19 -12.33
C ASP A 24 -7.00 28.07 -12.47
N ASP A 25 -7.66 27.97 -13.63
CA ASP A 25 -8.64 26.92 -13.91
C ASP A 25 -7.97 25.55 -14.08
N GLU A 26 -6.82 25.49 -14.73
CA GLU A 26 -6.02 24.26 -14.82
C GLU A 26 -5.50 23.83 -13.46
N VAL A 27 -5.02 24.75 -12.62
CA VAL A 27 -4.61 24.45 -11.23
C VAL A 27 -5.79 23.88 -10.44
N ARG A 28 -6.98 24.49 -10.53
CA ARG A 28 -8.20 23.97 -9.89
C ARG A 28 -8.56 22.56 -10.36
N ALA A 29 -8.51 22.34 -11.68
CA ALA A 29 -8.76 21.02 -12.27
C ALA A 29 -7.76 19.96 -11.75
N GLN A 30 -6.47 20.29 -11.70
CA GLN A 30 -5.45 19.40 -11.17
C GLN A 30 -5.67 19.07 -9.68
N VAL A 31 -6.01 20.05 -8.85
CA VAL A 31 -6.31 19.83 -7.43
C VAL A 31 -7.49 18.87 -7.25
N LEU A 32 -8.56 19.04 -8.04
CA LEU A 32 -9.70 18.12 -8.02
C LEU A 32 -9.31 16.70 -8.44
N VAL A 33 -8.49 16.56 -9.49
CA VAL A 33 -7.98 15.25 -9.93
C VAL A 33 -7.16 14.59 -8.83
N PHE A 34 -6.24 15.30 -8.16
CA PHE A 34 -5.45 14.74 -7.06
C PHE A 34 -6.32 14.30 -5.88
N LEU A 35 -7.33 15.09 -5.51
CA LEU A 35 -8.25 14.74 -4.42
C LEU A 35 -9.07 13.48 -4.74
N LEU A 36 -9.68 13.43 -5.92
CA LEU A 36 -10.54 12.30 -6.32
C LEU A 36 -9.71 11.04 -6.56
N ALA A 37 -8.62 11.13 -7.34
CA ALA A 37 -7.81 9.97 -7.70
C ALA A 37 -7.04 9.40 -6.50
N GLY A 38 -6.57 10.25 -5.58
CA GLY A 38 -5.79 9.81 -4.42
C GLY A 38 -6.63 9.19 -3.31
N HIS A 39 -7.87 9.68 -3.10
CA HIS A 39 -8.70 9.23 -1.99
C HIS A 39 -9.24 7.81 -2.19
N GLU A 40 -9.98 7.56 -3.26
CA GLU A 40 -10.70 6.30 -3.45
C GLU A 40 -9.74 5.12 -3.72
N THR A 41 -8.73 5.32 -4.55
CA THR A 41 -7.81 4.24 -4.93
C THR A 41 -6.97 3.75 -3.76
N THR A 42 -6.45 4.66 -2.94
CA THR A 42 -5.64 4.32 -1.76
C THR A 42 -6.50 3.68 -0.67
N SER A 43 -7.72 4.20 -0.43
CA SER A 43 -8.65 3.61 0.54
C SER A 43 -9.10 2.20 0.15
N THR A 44 -9.32 1.96 -1.15
CA THR A 44 -9.62 0.61 -1.67
C THR A 44 -8.46 -0.36 -1.44
N ALA A 45 -7.23 0.05 -1.76
CA ALA A 45 -6.04 -0.77 -1.52
C ALA A 45 -5.88 -1.12 -0.03
N LEU A 46 -6.07 -0.15 0.87
CA LEU A 46 -6.02 -0.36 2.33
C LEU A 46 -7.15 -1.27 2.82
N THR A 47 -8.36 -1.14 2.28
CA THR A 47 -9.52 -1.98 2.63
C THR A 47 -9.22 -3.45 2.37
N PHE A 48 -8.74 -3.78 1.16
CA PHE A 48 -8.41 -5.16 0.82
C PHE A 48 -7.14 -5.66 1.52
N ALA A 49 -6.14 -4.81 1.75
CA ALA A 49 -4.96 -5.18 2.52
C ALA A 49 -5.32 -5.53 3.98
N LEU A 50 -6.14 -4.72 4.66
CA LEU A 50 -6.60 -4.99 6.02
C LEU A 50 -7.51 -6.23 6.08
N HIS A 51 -8.36 -6.44 5.08
CA HIS A 51 -9.16 -7.64 4.96
C HIS A 51 -8.30 -8.89 4.88
N LEU A 52 -7.36 -8.94 3.95
CA LEU A 52 -6.47 -10.09 3.76
C LEU A 52 -5.57 -10.32 4.97
N LEU A 53 -5.00 -9.28 5.56
CA LEU A 53 -4.23 -9.37 6.80
C LEU A 53 -5.08 -9.88 7.96
N GLY A 54 -6.35 -9.51 8.02
CA GLY A 54 -7.30 -10.03 9.02
C GLY A 54 -7.70 -11.49 8.80
N ARG A 55 -7.50 -12.02 7.58
CA ARG A 55 -7.71 -13.43 7.21
C ARG A 55 -6.45 -14.28 7.41
N HIS A 56 -5.28 -13.65 7.39
CA HIS A 56 -3.97 -14.29 7.45
C HIS A 56 -3.18 -13.80 8.67
N PRO A 57 -3.52 -14.29 9.89
CA PRO A 57 -2.91 -13.80 11.13
C PRO A 57 -1.40 -14.00 11.17
N GLU A 58 -0.87 -15.05 10.56
CA GLU A 58 0.57 -15.32 10.45
C GLU A 58 1.31 -14.25 9.65
N VAL A 59 0.68 -13.69 8.60
CA VAL A 59 1.22 -12.55 7.84
C VAL A 59 1.13 -11.28 8.67
N GLN A 60 -0.03 -11.06 9.31
CA GLN A 60 -0.24 -9.90 10.17
C GLN A 60 0.78 -9.85 11.33
N ASP A 61 1.13 -11.01 11.90
CA ASP A 61 2.12 -11.10 12.99
C ASP A 61 3.53 -10.79 12.50
N ARG A 62 3.93 -11.24 11.28
CA ARG A 62 5.22 -10.85 10.68
C ARG A 62 5.29 -9.34 10.43
N VAL A 63 4.26 -8.77 9.82
CA VAL A 63 4.16 -7.31 9.61
C VAL A 63 4.26 -6.55 10.93
N ARG A 64 3.56 -7.00 11.96
CA ARG A 64 3.62 -6.38 13.28
C ARG A 64 5.01 -6.46 13.91
N ALA A 65 5.66 -7.61 13.82
CA ALA A 65 7.03 -7.79 14.32
C ALA A 65 8.01 -6.83 13.62
N GLU A 66 7.93 -6.71 12.30
CA GLU A 66 8.70 -5.73 11.52
C GLU A 66 8.44 -4.30 12.00
N VAL A 67 7.17 -3.91 12.09
CA VAL A 67 6.77 -2.56 12.51
C VAL A 67 7.31 -2.22 13.90
N HIS A 68 7.24 -3.14 14.85
CA HIS A 68 7.81 -2.92 16.18
C HIS A 68 9.34 -2.82 16.16
N ALA A 69 10.01 -3.63 15.36
CA ALA A 69 11.47 -3.59 15.24
C ALA A 69 11.97 -2.29 14.59
N VAL A 70 11.24 -1.76 13.61
CA VAL A 70 11.65 -0.60 12.81
C VAL A 70 11.22 0.73 13.43
N LEU A 71 10.00 0.81 13.94
CA LEU A 71 9.39 2.03 14.48
C LEU A 71 9.50 2.13 16.00
N GLY A 72 9.38 1.01 16.73
CA GLY A 72 9.20 1.07 18.19
C GLY A 72 8.03 2.00 18.55
N ASP A 73 8.33 3.05 19.32
CA ASP A 73 7.39 4.11 19.71
C ASP A 73 7.52 5.39 18.87
N ASP A 74 8.48 5.44 17.94
CA ASP A 74 8.75 6.62 17.14
C ASP A 74 7.61 6.93 16.16
N ARG A 75 7.53 8.22 15.78
CA ARG A 75 6.65 8.64 14.69
C ARG A 75 7.26 8.23 13.35
N PRO A 76 6.50 7.58 12.46
CA PRO A 76 7.01 7.23 11.15
C PRO A 76 7.24 8.49 10.29
N THR A 77 8.21 8.39 9.40
CA THR A 77 8.51 9.38 8.37
C THR A 77 8.42 8.71 6.99
N ALA A 78 8.44 9.49 5.92
CA ALA A 78 8.48 8.92 4.57
C ALA A 78 9.66 7.95 4.36
N ALA A 79 10.83 8.24 4.96
CA ALA A 79 12.00 7.36 4.93
C ALA A 79 11.79 6.03 5.68
N THR A 80 10.82 5.97 6.61
CA THR A 80 10.51 4.74 7.34
C THR A 80 9.88 3.69 6.42
N ALA A 81 9.08 4.11 5.43
CA ALA A 81 8.37 3.18 4.54
C ALA A 81 9.33 2.24 3.80
N SER A 82 10.51 2.70 3.38
CA SER A 82 11.52 1.88 2.69
C SER A 82 12.14 0.80 3.59
N ARG A 83 11.95 0.88 4.90
CA ARG A 83 12.47 -0.07 5.90
C ARG A 83 11.43 -1.09 6.34
N LEU A 84 10.25 -1.13 5.69
CA LEU A 84 9.11 -1.98 6.01
C LEU A 84 8.78 -2.94 4.83
N PRO A 85 9.69 -3.85 4.44
CA PRO A 85 9.49 -4.75 3.29
C PRO A 85 8.33 -5.74 3.48
N GLU A 86 8.10 -6.29 4.69
CA GLU A 86 6.95 -7.20 4.93
C GLU A 86 5.61 -6.45 4.80
N THR A 87 5.54 -5.24 5.37
CA THR A 87 4.36 -4.38 5.24
C THR A 87 4.10 -3.98 3.79
N THR A 88 5.16 -3.63 3.07
CA THR A 88 5.11 -3.28 1.64
C THR A 88 4.67 -4.48 0.81
N GLY A 89 5.25 -5.66 1.04
CA GLY A 89 4.89 -6.89 0.35
C GLY A 89 3.44 -7.29 0.57
N ALA A 90 2.94 -7.15 1.81
CA ALA A 90 1.54 -7.40 2.13
C ALA A 90 0.59 -6.48 1.36
N LEU A 91 0.92 -5.19 1.25
CA LEU A 91 0.15 -4.23 0.45
C LEU A 91 0.22 -4.55 -1.05
N GLN A 92 1.42 -4.83 -1.57
CA GLN A 92 1.63 -5.14 -3.00
C GLN A 92 0.85 -6.39 -3.43
N GLU A 93 0.84 -7.42 -2.59
CA GLU A 93 0.07 -8.64 -2.87
C GLU A 93 -1.44 -8.40 -2.79
N ALA A 94 -1.90 -7.56 -1.85
CA ALA A 94 -3.30 -7.14 -1.84
C ALA A 94 -3.68 -6.38 -3.12
N MET A 95 -2.82 -5.47 -3.60
CA MET A 95 -3.02 -4.74 -4.86
C MET A 95 -2.92 -5.66 -6.10
N ARG A 96 -2.17 -6.76 -6.02
CA ARG A 96 -2.17 -7.78 -7.08
C ARG A 96 -3.55 -8.45 -7.16
N LEU A 97 -4.07 -8.90 -6.03
CA LEU A 97 -5.37 -9.56 -5.96
C LEU A 97 -6.54 -8.58 -6.19
N PHE A 98 -6.42 -7.34 -5.72
CA PHE A 98 -7.47 -6.32 -5.79
C PHE A 98 -6.89 -5.00 -6.29
N PRO A 99 -6.52 -4.90 -7.58
CA PRO A 99 -6.02 -3.65 -8.15
C PRO A 99 -7.14 -2.60 -8.12
N SER A 100 -6.87 -1.44 -7.49
CA SER A 100 -7.85 -0.37 -7.34
C SER A 100 -8.40 0.12 -8.68
N VAL A 101 -7.58 0.02 -9.75
CA VAL A 101 -8.00 0.27 -11.13
C VAL A 101 -7.88 -1.04 -11.91
N PRO A 102 -8.98 -1.78 -12.11
CA PRO A 102 -8.95 -3.12 -12.69
C PRO A 102 -8.81 -3.14 -14.21
N MET A 103 -9.08 -2.02 -14.88
CA MET A 103 -9.05 -1.88 -16.34
C MET A 103 -8.48 -0.52 -16.76
N LEU A 104 -7.66 -0.51 -17.82
CA LEU A 104 -7.03 0.68 -18.37
C LEU A 104 -7.38 0.80 -19.85
N GLY A 105 -8.17 1.81 -20.21
CA GLY A 105 -8.54 2.09 -21.61
C GLY A 105 -7.49 2.94 -22.34
N ARG A 106 -7.33 2.67 -23.64
CA ARG A 106 -6.57 3.48 -24.58
C ARG A 106 -7.35 3.59 -25.88
N LEU A 107 -7.23 4.73 -26.53
CA LEU A 107 -7.79 4.95 -27.85
C LEU A 107 -6.64 5.08 -28.85
N THR A 108 -6.65 4.34 -29.93
CA THR A 108 -5.63 4.46 -30.98
C THR A 108 -5.81 5.77 -31.73
N VAL A 109 -4.74 6.54 -31.88
CA VAL A 109 -4.74 7.84 -32.58
C VAL A 109 -4.40 7.72 -34.07
N GLU A 110 -3.85 6.56 -34.45
CA GLU A 110 -3.51 6.15 -35.80
C GLU A 110 -3.73 4.65 -35.95
N ASP A 111 -3.62 4.13 -37.18
CA ASP A 111 -3.64 2.68 -37.41
C ASP A 111 -2.41 2.06 -36.77
N ASP A 112 -2.58 0.92 -36.11
CA ASP A 112 -1.53 0.20 -35.40
C ASP A 112 -1.67 -1.31 -35.62
N GLU A 113 -0.72 -2.10 -35.14
CA GLU A 113 -0.76 -3.56 -35.16
C GLU A 113 -0.42 -4.12 -33.78
N LEU A 114 -1.27 -5.01 -33.29
CA LEU A 114 -1.05 -5.75 -32.03
C LEU A 114 -1.02 -7.24 -32.31
N MET A 115 0.11 -7.88 -32.08
CA MET A 115 0.31 -9.34 -32.24
C MET A 115 -0.12 -9.86 -33.63
N GLY A 116 0.17 -9.13 -34.70
CA GLY A 116 -0.21 -9.48 -36.07
C GLY A 116 -1.64 -9.08 -36.47
N HIS A 117 -2.41 -8.48 -35.57
CA HIS A 117 -3.76 -8.00 -35.86
C HIS A 117 -3.77 -6.49 -36.10
N ARG A 118 -4.34 -6.07 -37.24
CA ARG A 118 -4.55 -4.66 -37.52
C ARG A 118 -5.51 -4.02 -36.52
N VAL A 119 -5.11 -2.91 -35.94
CA VAL A 119 -5.88 -2.10 -35.01
C VAL A 119 -6.13 -0.73 -35.63
N PRO A 120 -7.29 -0.47 -36.23
CA PRO A 120 -7.57 0.81 -36.87
C PRO A 120 -7.57 1.97 -35.88
N ARG A 121 -7.27 3.19 -36.38
CA ARG A 121 -7.48 4.43 -35.66
C ARG A 121 -8.89 4.50 -35.06
N GLY A 122 -8.99 4.99 -33.82
CA GLY A 122 -10.26 5.09 -33.09
C GLY A 122 -10.70 3.79 -32.42
N THR A 123 -9.88 2.74 -32.46
CA THR A 123 -10.15 1.50 -31.72
C THR A 123 -9.87 1.68 -30.24
N SER A 124 -10.82 1.25 -29.40
CA SER A 124 -10.60 1.18 -27.95
C SER A 124 -9.86 -0.10 -27.59
N VAL A 125 -8.67 0.04 -27.02
CA VAL A 125 -7.84 -1.06 -26.50
C VAL A 125 -7.90 -1.03 -24.98
N VAL A 126 -8.25 -2.16 -24.36
CA VAL A 126 -8.37 -2.28 -22.91
C VAL A 126 -7.31 -3.24 -22.37
N VAL A 127 -6.45 -2.74 -21.51
CA VAL A 127 -5.52 -3.54 -20.69
C VAL A 127 -6.21 -3.85 -19.36
N VAL A 128 -6.20 -5.11 -18.92
CA VAL A 128 -6.96 -5.55 -17.76
C VAL A 128 -6.00 -6.07 -16.66
N PRO A 129 -5.47 -5.20 -15.77
CA PRO A 129 -4.65 -5.61 -14.62
C PRO A 129 -5.30 -6.72 -13.80
N TRP A 130 -6.62 -6.69 -13.61
CA TRP A 130 -7.36 -7.73 -12.91
C TRP A 130 -7.08 -9.15 -13.42
N THR A 131 -7.03 -9.35 -14.71
CA THR A 131 -6.75 -10.68 -15.32
C THR A 131 -5.25 -10.96 -15.38
N ILE A 132 -4.43 -9.96 -15.72
CA ILE A 132 -2.96 -10.10 -15.80
C ILE A 132 -2.38 -10.50 -14.45
N HIS A 133 -2.83 -9.86 -13.38
CA HIS A 133 -2.37 -10.15 -12.01
C HIS A 133 -2.80 -11.53 -11.49
N ARG A 134 -3.69 -12.22 -12.20
CA ARG A 134 -4.20 -13.55 -11.87
C ARG A 134 -3.86 -14.60 -12.95
N HIS A 135 -3.06 -14.22 -13.95
CA HIS A 135 -2.75 -15.12 -15.03
C HIS A 135 -1.77 -16.21 -14.57
N PRO A 136 -2.10 -17.52 -14.75
CA PRO A 136 -1.29 -18.62 -14.22
C PRO A 136 0.09 -18.74 -14.87
N GLU A 137 0.28 -18.22 -16.06
CA GLU A 137 1.59 -18.14 -16.71
C GLU A 137 2.56 -17.19 -15.98
N PHE A 138 2.05 -16.12 -15.38
CA PHE A 138 2.87 -15.16 -14.64
C PHE A 138 2.92 -15.45 -13.14
N TRP A 139 1.84 -16.03 -12.58
CA TRP A 139 1.67 -16.20 -11.14
C TRP A 139 1.33 -17.64 -10.78
N SER A 140 2.22 -18.34 -10.11
CA SER A 140 1.88 -19.64 -9.51
C SER A 140 0.84 -19.46 -8.42
N GLU A 141 -0.18 -20.35 -8.35
CA GLU A 141 -1.30 -20.23 -7.40
C GLU A 141 -1.89 -18.80 -7.34
N PRO A 142 -2.39 -18.28 -8.48
CA PRO A 142 -2.65 -16.85 -8.67
C PRO A 142 -3.73 -16.27 -7.75
N LEU A 143 -4.54 -17.11 -7.11
CA LEU A 143 -5.61 -16.67 -6.21
C LEU A 143 -5.23 -16.73 -4.72
N VAL A 144 -4.06 -17.29 -4.41
CA VAL A 144 -3.55 -17.39 -3.03
C VAL A 144 -2.88 -16.07 -2.65
N TYR A 145 -3.23 -15.54 -1.47
CA TYR A 145 -2.57 -14.38 -0.88
C TYR A 145 -1.22 -14.79 -0.30
N ASP A 146 -0.16 -14.40 -0.93
CA ASP A 146 1.22 -14.72 -0.53
C ASP A 146 2.15 -13.50 -0.68
N PRO A 147 2.27 -12.65 0.34
CA PRO A 147 3.16 -11.49 0.30
C PRO A 147 4.63 -11.79 0.06
N THR A 148 5.07 -13.04 0.28
CA THR A 148 6.47 -13.40 0.05
C THR A 148 6.91 -13.25 -1.40
N ARG A 149 5.96 -13.17 -2.33
CA ARG A 149 6.20 -12.83 -3.74
C ARG A 149 6.92 -11.49 -3.93
N PHE A 150 6.75 -10.58 -2.98
CA PHE A 150 7.26 -9.21 -3.03
C PHE A 150 8.34 -8.91 -1.99
N THR A 151 8.75 -9.90 -1.20
CA THR A 151 9.83 -9.74 -0.22
C THR A 151 11.10 -10.45 -0.68
N ALA A 152 12.27 -9.99 -0.22
CA ALA A 152 13.56 -10.61 -0.54
C ALA A 152 13.69 -12.05 0.00
N ALA A 153 12.90 -12.40 1.04
CA ALA A 153 12.83 -13.74 1.61
C ALA A 153 11.91 -14.69 0.81
N GLY A 154 11.31 -14.19 -0.28
CA GLY A 154 10.30 -14.91 -1.02
C GLY A 154 10.80 -16.21 -1.61
N ALA A 155 10.09 -17.30 -1.29
CA ALA A 155 10.32 -18.62 -1.88
C ALA A 155 9.84 -18.72 -3.34
N ARG A 156 9.13 -17.71 -3.82
CA ARG A 156 8.53 -17.70 -5.16
C ARG A 156 9.20 -16.65 -6.05
N PRO A 157 9.66 -17.02 -7.25
CA PRO A 157 10.25 -16.06 -8.17
C PRO A 157 9.20 -15.02 -8.60
N GLN A 158 9.63 -13.76 -8.67
CA GLN A 158 8.87 -12.71 -9.32
C GLN A 158 8.62 -13.05 -10.79
N PRO A 159 7.47 -12.68 -11.39
CA PRO A 159 7.27 -12.83 -12.82
C PRO A 159 8.39 -12.13 -13.59
N SER A 160 8.89 -12.79 -14.64
CA SER A 160 9.95 -12.24 -15.50
C SER A 160 9.51 -11.00 -16.28
N HIS A 161 8.21 -10.86 -16.51
CA HIS A 161 7.66 -9.74 -17.29
C HIS A 161 7.29 -8.56 -16.39
N ARG A 162 7.89 -7.39 -16.64
CA ARG A 162 7.70 -6.16 -15.84
C ARG A 162 6.24 -5.70 -15.67
N TYR A 163 5.36 -6.05 -16.62
CA TYR A 163 3.94 -5.68 -16.57
C TYR A 163 3.04 -6.81 -16.02
N ALA A 164 3.62 -7.90 -15.54
CA ALA A 164 2.84 -8.90 -14.81
C ALA A 164 2.24 -8.32 -13.52
N TRP A 165 2.86 -7.28 -12.95
CA TRP A 165 2.34 -6.47 -11.83
C TRP A 165 2.32 -5.00 -12.24
N MET A 166 1.13 -4.44 -12.41
CA MET A 166 0.96 -3.08 -12.93
C MET A 166 -0.25 -2.33 -12.33
N PRO A 167 -0.39 -2.29 -10.98
CA PRO A 167 -1.55 -1.63 -10.34
C PRO A 167 -1.56 -0.13 -10.56
N PHE A 168 -0.44 0.46 -10.96
CA PHE A 168 -0.26 1.88 -11.28
C PHE A 168 -0.20 2.17 -12.78
N GLY A 169 -0.56 1.18 -13.62
CA GLY A 169 -0.41 1.28 -15.06
C GLY A 169 1.05 1.23 -15.52
N GLY A 170 1.34 1.83 -16.67
CA GLY A 170 2.69 1.83 -17.25
C GLY A 170 2.85 2.80 -18.41
N GLY A 171 4.11 3.06 -18.80
CA GLY A 171 4.47 3.98 -19.87
C GLY A 171 4.23 5.45 -19.49
N PRO A 172 4.07 6.34 -20.48
CA PRO A 172 3.92 7.79 -20.25
C PRO A 172 2.67 8.18 -19.45
N ARG A 173 1.70 7.25 -19.30
CA ARG A 173 0.46 7.44 -18.54
C ARG A 173 0.46 6.66 -17.21
N ALA A 174 1.63 6.26 -16.72
CA ALA A 174 1.75 5.68 -15.40
C ALA A 174 1.27 6.66 -14.31
N CYS A 175 0.79 6.13 -13.19
CA CYS A 175 0.29 6.93 -12.08
C CYS A 175 1.38 7.84 -11.51
N ILE A 176 1.16 9.15 -11.53
CA ILE A 176 2.08 10.13 -10.95
C ILE A 176 2.15 10.01 -9.42
N GLY A 177 1.05 9.57 -8.79
CA GLY A 177 0.94 9.40 -7.34
C GLY A 177 1.51 8.08 -6.81
N GLN A 178 2.10 7.21 -7.64
CA GLN A 178 2.56 5.88 -7.24
C GLN A 178 3.44 5.90 -5.98
N HIS A 179 4.46 6.76 -5.97
CA HIS A 179 5.39 6.83 -4.83
C HIS A 179 4.70 7.32 -3.56
N SER A 180 3.94 8.40 -3.64
CA SER A 180 3.27 9.00 -2.48
C SER A 180 2.20 8.09 -1.90
N SER A 181 1.37 7.46 -2.75
CA SER A 181 0.32 6.53 -2.29
C SER A 181 0.89 5.26 -1.65
N MET A 182 2.00 4.72 -2.17
CA MET A 182 2.68 3.59 -1.53
C MET A 182 3.24 3.96 -0.16
N VAL A 183 3.91 5.10 -0.03
CA VAL A 183 4.43 5.59 1.26
C VAL A 183 3.27 5.77 2.24
N GLU A 184 2.22 6.46 1.84
CA GLU A 184 1.02 6.70 2.67
C GLU A 184 0.38 5.39 3.14
N ALA A 185 0.11 4.47 2.22
CA ALA A 185 -0.58 3.21 2.54
C ALA A 185 0.28 2.29 3.42
N VAL A 186 1.58 2.18 3.17
CA VAL A 186 2.51 1.40 4.00
C VAL A 186 2.55 1.97 5.42
N LEU A 187 2.67 3.29 5.59
CA LEU A 187 2.70 3.92 6.91
C LEU A 187 1.36 3.82 7.63
N ALA A 188 0.23 3.91 6.91
CA ALA A 188 -1.10 3.72 7.49
C ALA A 188 -1.27 2.29 8.03
N LEU A 189 -0.90 1.26 7.24
CA LEU A 189 -0.92 -0.13 7.70
C LEU A 189 -0.02 -0.34 8.90
N ALA A 190 1.21 0.18 8.86
CA ALA A 190 2.16 0.07 9.96
C ALA A 190 1.60 0.67 11.27
N LEU A 191 1.01 1.87 11.21
CA LEU A 191 0.42 2.53 12.38
C LEU A 191 -0.79 1.77 12.93
N ILE A 192 -1.67 1.27 12.06
CA ILE A 192 -2.83 0.48 12.47
C ILE A 192 -2.37 -0.81 13.16
N LEU A 193 -1.48 -1.57 12.51
CA LEU A 193 -1.07 -2.89 12.99
C LEU A 193 -0.09 -2.83 14.18
N ARG A 194 0.56 -1.70 14.40
CA ARG A 194 1.37 -1.47 15.60
C ARG A 194 0.54 -1.55 16.90
N GLU A 195 -0.68 -1.03 16.85
CA GLU A 195 -1.52 -0.88 18.04
C GLU A 195 -2.76 -1.78 18.05
N HIS A 196 -3.11 -2.34 16.89
CA HIS A 196 -4.35 -3.09 16.74
C HIS A 196 -4.14 -4.44 16.07
N HIS A 197 -4.94 -5.41 16.51
CA HIS A 197 -5.14 -6.66 15.81
C HIS A 197 -6.43 -6.57 15.00
N VAL A 198 -6.36 -6.91 13.73
CA VAL A 198 -7.48 -6.93 12.81
C VAL A 198 -7.89 -8.38 12.57
N THR A 199 -9.17 -8.69 12.72
CA THR A 199 -9.74 -9.99 12.37
C THR A 199 -10.84 -9.78 11.36
N ALA A 200 -10.73 -10.36 10.18
CA ALA A 200 -11.78 -10.25 9.18
C ALA A 200 -13.04 -11.01 9.64
N VAL A 201 -14.19 -10.35 9.52
CA VAL A 201 -15.51 -10.97 9.76
C VAL A 201 -16.04 -11.57 8.46
N THR A 202 -15.78 -10.94 7.32
CA THR A 202 -16.08 -11.51 6.00
C THR A 202 -15.25 -12.78 5.78
N ALA A 203 -15.93 -13.91 5.61
CA ALA A 203 -15.34 -15.25 5.74
C ALA A 203 -14.63 -15.77 4.45
N THR A 204 -14.36 -14.93 3.48
CA THR A 204 -13.71 -15.30 2.21
C THR A 204 -12.53 -14.38 1.89
N ASP A 205 -11.46 -14.94 1.30
CA ASP A 205 -10.34 -14.15 0.76
C ASP A 205 -10.71 -13.45 -0.56
N GLN A 206 -11.83 -13.82 -1.16
CA GLN A 206 -12.34 -13.29 -2.42
C GLN A 206 -13.72 -12.64 -2.21
N PRO A 207 -13.80 -11.47 -1.54
CA PRO A 207 -15.06 -10.75 -1.41
C PRO A 207 -15.57 -10.33 -2.80
N ARG A 208 -16.88 -10.21 -2.93
CA ARG A 208 -17.49 -9.77 -4.19
C ARG A 208 -17.11 -8.32 -4.47
N VAL A 209 -16.72 -8.07 -5.71
CA VAL A 209 -16.31 -6.74 -6.16
C VAL A 209 -17.10 -6.32 -7.40
N GLY A 210 -17.33 -5.03 -7.53
CA GLY A 210 -17.81 -4.37 -8.74
C GLY A 210 -16.75 -3.40 -9.24
N ALA A 211 -16.78 -3.10 -10.53
CA ALA A 211 -15.88 -2.14 -11.15
C ALA A 211 -16.68 -1.19 -12.03
N LEU A 212 -16.49 0.11 -11.77
CA LEU A 212 -16.81 1.18 -12.71
C LEU A 212 -15.50 1.74 -13.24
N ILE A 213 -14.97 2.78 -12.59
CA ILE A 213 -13.61 3.30 -12.83
C ILE A 213 -12.64 2.60 -11.87
N THR A 214 -13.05 2.48 -10.60
CA THR A 214 -12.32 1.84 -9.51
C THR A 214 -12.99 0.53 -9.11
N LEU A 215 -12.21 -0.35 -8.49
CA LEU A 215 -12.68 -1.59 -7.91
C LEU A 215 -13.24 -1.32 -6.51
N LEU A 216 -14.48 -1.66 -6.27
CA LEU A 216 -15.12 -1.50 -4.96
C LEU A 216 -15.75 -2.82 -4.52
N PRO A 217 -15.77 -3.12 -3.21
CA PRO A 217 -16.57 -4.22 -2.71
C PRO A 217 -18.06 -3.94 -2.92
N THR A 218 -18.82 -4.93 -3.40
CA THR A 218 -20.27 -4.81 -3.60
C THR A 218 -21.06 -5.00 -2.30
N GLU A 219 -20.41 -5.54 -1.28
CA GLU A 219 -20.95 -5.74 0.06
C GLU A 219 -19.94 -5.20 1.09
N PRO A 220 -20.35 -4.79 2.29
CA PRO A 220 -19.43 -4.32 3.31
C PRO A 220 -18.36 -5.37 3.66
N VAL A 221 -17.10 -4.98 3.59
CA VAL A 221 -15.98 -5.78 4.08
C VAL A 221 -15.80 -5.47 5.56
N LEU A 222 -16.22 -6.39 6.41
CA LEU A 222 -16.28 -6.18 7.85
C LEU A 222 -15.05 -6.77 8.55
N ALA A 223 -14.52 -6.04 9.51
CA ALA A 223 -13.44 -6.49 10.38
C ALA A 223 -13.72 -6.14 11.85
N ARG A 224 -13.22 -6.97 12.75
CA ARG A 224 -13.12 -6.66 14.18
C ARG A 224 -11.73 -6.12 14.45
N VAL A 225 -11.66 -4.96 15.09
CA VAL A 225 -10.40 -4.32 15.48
C VAL A 225 -10.28 -4.38 17.00
N THR A 226 -9.19 -4.97 17.50
CA THR A 226 -8.92 -5.09 18.92
C THR A 226 -7.61 -4.39 19.25
N ARG A 227 -7.63 -3.50 20.23
CA ARG A 227 -6.39 -2.82 20.67
C ARG A 227 -5.48 -3.82 21.37
N ILE A 228 -4.20 -3.81 21.03
CA ILE A 228 -3.18 -4.63 21.68
C ILE A 228 -2.72 -3.90 22.94
N LEU A 229 -3.00 -4.47 24.11
CA LEU A 229 -2.49 -3.95 25.36
C LEU A 229 -0.98 -4.21 25.43
N ARG A 230 -0.15 -3.16 25.46
CA ARG A 230 1.29 -3.30 25.66
C ARG A 230 1.57 -3.72 27.11
N LEU A 231 1.71 -5.00 27.35
CA LEU A 231 2.19 -5.55 28.64
C LEU A 231 3.69 -5.31 28.87
N LEU A 232 4.41 -4.78 27.88
CA LEU A 232 5.88 -4.60 27.92
C LEU A 232 6.38 -3.59 28.95
N GLY A 233 5.56 -2.65 29.41
CA GLY A 233 5.96 -1.71 30.45
C GLY A 233 6.01 -2.27 31.86
N LEU A 234 5.34 -3.39 32.16
CA LEU A 234 5.27 -3.95 33.51
C LEU A 234 6.41 -4.94 33.78
N VAL A 235 6.79 -5.76 32.79
CA VAL A 235 7.88 -6.75 32.98
C VAL A 235 9.23 -6.07 33.03
N GLU A 236 9.46 -5.06 32.20
CA GLU A 236 10.73 -4.32 32.18
C GLU A 236 10.88 -3.38 33.40
N ARG A 237 9.80 -2.71 33.82
CA ARG A 237 9.79 -1.97 35.10
C ARG A 237 9.98 -2.88 36.32
N HIS A 238 9.49 -4.12 36.24
CA HIS A 238 9.71 -5.11 37.31
C HIS A 238 11.16 -5.64 37.32
N ARG A 239 11.79 -5.82 36.15
CA ARG A 239 13.22 -6.17 36.02
C ARG A 239 14.12 -5.03 36.51
N LEU A 240 13.84 -3.79 36.13
CA LEU A 240 14.61 -2.61 36.55
C LEU A 240 14.46 -2.36 38.06
N ARG A 241 13.26 -2.56 38.63
CA ARG A 241 13.07 -2.44 40.09
C ARG A 241 13.78 -3.57 40.86
N ARG A 242 13.84 -4.78 40.34
CA ARG A 242 14.61 -5.89 40.96
C ARG A 242 16.11 -5.66 40.84
N SER A 243 16.59 -5.09 39.74
CA SER A 243 18.01 -4.75 39.57
C SER A 243 18.45 -3.61 40.52
N ALA A 244 17.62 -2.57 40.67
CA ALA A 244 17.87 -1.47 41.59
C ALA A 244 17.83 -1.91 43.07
N ALA A 245 16.91 -2.84 43.42
CA ALA A 245 16.81 -3.39 44.78
C ALA A 245 18.02 -4.28 45.14
N ASN A 246 18.64 -4.96 44.14
CA ASN A 246 19.86 -5.75 44.36
C ASN A 246 21.14 -4.92 44.42
N LEU A 247 21.18 -3.73 43.82
CA LEU A 247 22.31 -2.80 43.95
C LEU A 247 22.33 -2.09 45.29
N GLY A 248 21.15 -1.87 45.93
CA GLY A 248 21.03 -1.27 47.25
C GLY A 248 21.46 -2.16 48.43
N ARG A 249 21.56 -3.50 48.25
CA ARG A 249 21.95 -4.46 49.29
C ARG A 249 23.46 -4.79 49.36
N ARG A 250 24.30 -4.15 48.56
CA ARG A 250 25.76 -4.37 48.54
C ARG A 250 26.58 -3.21 49.13
N ARG A 251 25.98 -2.37 49.97
CA ARG A 251 26.73 -1.37 50.73
C ARG A 251 26.37 -1.47 52.21
N THR A 252 27.02 -2.35 52.89
CA THR A 252 27.37 -2.22 54.34
C THR A 252 28.16 -3.47 54.74
N VAL A 253 29.46 -3.45 54.55
CA VAL A 253 30.44 -4.07 55.46
C VAL A 253 31.78 -3.44 55.05
N CYS A 254 32.26 -2.49 55.80
CA CYS A 254 33.68 -2.19 55.97
C CYS A 254 33.91 -1.89 57.45
N HIS A 255 34.74 -2.73 58.05
CA HIS A 255 35.45 -2.44 59.29
C HIS A 255 36.40 -1.26 59.10
#